data_82a139730cac02160a8c7a91ff2aa047
#
_entry.id   82a139730cac02160a8c7a91ff2aa047
#
_cell.length_a   1.000
_cell.length_b   1.000
_cell.length_c   1.000
_cell.angle_alpha   90.00
_cell.angle_beta   90.00
_cell.angle_gamma   90.00
#
_symmetry.space_group_name_H-M   'P 1'
#
loop_
_entity.id
_entity.type
_entity.pdbx_description
1 polymer ?
#
loop_
_entity_poly.entity_id
_entity_poly.type
_entity_poly.pdbx_seq_one_letter_code
_entity_poly.pdbx_strand_id
1 'polypeptide(L)'
;MRKISGIKVNKAKEYLQQAYTANEKIIQCNYILEQLQASPSKMTTSYKENIGHSGINNDVSGYVAKLIEQEEKIEAMKQEYQSKQFEISNFILSLSFKPEDEILRRLLILRYLNFKSFDEIYSMLNYSYNYIVQTMHPRALEVVERALSKKSVVNNG
;
A
#
# COMPACT_ATOMS: atom_id res chain seq x y z
N MET A 1 0.62 -30.02 15.75
CA MET A 1 0.87 -29.63 14.34
C MET A 1 -0.01 -28.52 13.82
N ARG A 2 -1.29 -28.44 14.18
CA ARG A 2 -2.19 -27.37 13.72
C ARG A 2 -1.78 -25.94 14.17
N LYS A 3 -1.14 -25.78 15.34
CA LYS A 3 -0.68 -24.47 15.84
C LYS A 3 0.50 -23.88 15.06
N ILE A 4 1.37 -24.73 14.50
CA ILE A 4 2.56 -24.28 13.75
C ILE A 4 2.16 -23.77 12.36
N SER A 5 1.21 -24.43 11.68
CA SER A 5 0.71 -23.96 10.41
C SER A 5 -0.08 -22.63 10.53
N GLY A 6 -0.82 -22.44 11.63
CA GLY A 6 -1.53 -21.22 11.91
C GLY A 6 -0.62 -20.01 12.11
N ILE A 7 0.51 -20.17 12.80
CA ILE A 7 1.50 -19.10 13.02
C ILE A 7 2.17 -18.71 11.69
N LYS A 8 2.50 -19.70 10.85
CA LYS A 8 3.12 -19.46 9.54
C LYS A 8 2.18 -18.73 8.58
N VAL A 9 0.91 -19.12 8.55
CA VAL A 9 -0.12 -18.46 7.75
C VAL A 9 -0.32 -17.01 8.17
N ASN A 10 -0.21 -16.71 9.47
CA ASN A 10 -0.30 -15.35 9.97
C ASN A 10 0.84 -14.45 9.46
N LYS A 11 2.08 -14.95 9.41
CA LYS A 11 3.22 -14.19 8.87
C LYS A 11 3.03 -13.85 7.39
N ALA A 12 2.57 -14.81 6.58
CA ALA A 12 2.26 -14.60 5.19
C ALA A 12 1.19 -13.50 5.03
N LYS A 13 0.12 -13.61 5.79
CA LYS A 13 -0.98 -12.65 5.78
C LYS A 13 -0.52 -11.25 6.20
N GLU A 14 0.25 -11.14 7.27
CA GLU A 14 0.82 -9.88 7.75
C GLU A 14 1.69 -9.22 6.68
N TYR A 15 2.53 -9.98 6.01
CA TYR A 15 3.37 -9.48 4.92
C TYR A 15 2.52 -8.92 3.78
N LEU A 16 1.53 -9.68 3.31
CA LEU A 16 0.67 -9.27 2.21
C LEU A 16 -0.21 -8.08 2.57
N GLN A 17 -0.67 -7.99 3.81
CA GLN A 17 -1.49 -6.88 4.29
C GLN A 17 -0.74 -5.55 4.33
N GLN A 18 0.59 -5.56 4.27
CA GLN A 18 1.37 -4.32 4.14
C GLN A 18 1.03 -3.53 2.87
N ALA A 19 0.60 -4.20 1.80
CA ALA A 19 0.13 -3.53 0.59
C ALA A 19 -1.12 -2.69 0.84
N TYR A 20 -2.06 -3.20 1.64
CA TYR A 20 -3.25 -2.45 2.04
C TYR A 20 -2.89 -1.26 2.92
N THR A 21 -2.06 -1.47 3.94
CA THR A 21 -1.60 -0.38 4.81
C THR A 21 -0.88 0.70 4.02
N ALA A 22 -0.03 0.32 3.07
CA ALA A 22 0.65 1.26 2.18
C ALA A 22 -0.35 2.04 1.33
N ASN A 23 -1.39 1.38 0.81
CA ASN A 23 -2.44 2.03 0.04
C ASN A 23 -3.18 3.10 0.86
N GLU A 24 -3.55 2.78 2.09
CA GLU A 24 -4.19 3.74 3.00
C GLU A 24 -3.29 4.95 3.26
N LYS A 25 -2.00 4.72 3.46
CA LYS A 25 -1.02 5.80 3.67
C LYS A 25 -0.85 6.68 2.42
N ILE A 26 -0.87 6.09 1.22
CA ILE A 26 -0.82 6.85 -0.04
C ILE A 26 -2.05 7.75 -0.16
N ILE A 27 -3.23 7.24 0.14
CA ILE A 27 -4.47 8.02 0.13
C ILE A 27 -4.36 9.21 1.10
N GLN A 28 -3.87 8.96 2.31
CA GLN A 28 -3.66 10.03 3.31
C GLN A 28 -2.65 11.08 2.83
N CYS A 29 -1.54 10.64 2.22
CA CYS A 29 -0.55 11.55 1.64
C CYS A 29 -1.17 12.43 0.54
N ASN A 30 -2.00 11.84 -0.32
CA ASN A 30 -2.67 12.59 -1.38
C ASN A 30 -3.61 13.66 -0.81
N TYR A 31 -4.38 13.34 0.24
CA TYR A 31 -5.22 14.33 0.91
C TYR A 31 -4.41 15.50 1.49
N ILE A 32 -3.28 15.20 2.13
CA ILE A 32 -2.40 16.24 2.69
C ILE A 32 -1.82 17.11 1.58
N LEU A 33 -1.35 16.49 0.48
CA LEU A 33 -0.81 17.22 -0.66
C LEU A 33 -1.86 18.14 -1.30
N GLU A 34 -3.09 17.66 -1.46
CA GLU A 34 -4.20 18.48 -1.96
C GLU A 34 -4.45 19.71 -1.06
N GLN A 35 -4.43 19.51 0.25
CA GLN A 35 -4.60 20.61 1.22
C GLN A 35 -3.44 21.60 1.15
N LEU A 36 -2.21 21.15 1.03
CA LEU A 36 -1.04 22.01 0.92
C LEU A 36 -1.06 22.81 -0.39
N GLN A 37 -1.46 22.20 -1.49
CA GLN A 37 -1.58 22.88 -2.79
C GLN A 37 -2.73 23.90 -2.83
N ALA A 38 -3.82 23.64 -2.13
CA ALA A 38 -4.95 24.56 -2.03
C ALA A 38 -4.63 25.78 -1.14
N SER A 39 -3.84 25.60 -0.07
CA SER A 39 -3.48 26.66 0.89
C SER A 39 -2.76 27.86 0.27
N PRO A 40 -1.75 27.70 -0.61
CA PRO A 40 -1.04 28.84 -1.18
C PRO A 40 -1.93 29.74 -2.05
N SER A 41 -2.89 29.18 -2.78
CA SER A 41 -3.79 29.97 -3.62
C SER A 41 -4.79 30.79 -2.81
N LYS A 42 -5.24 30.31 -1.66
CA LYS A 42 -6.09 31.06 -0.73
C LYS A 42 -5.31 32.16 -0.02
N MET A 43 -4.06 31.91 0.35
CA MET A 43 -3.18 32.88 0.99
C MET A 43 -2.72 33.97 0.02
N THR A 44 -2.41 33.63 -1.23
CA THR A 44 -2.04 34.63 -2.25
C THR A 44 -3.19 35.56 -2.58
N THR A 45 -4.43 35.11 -2.59
CA THR A 45 -5.61 35.97 -2.80
C THR A 45 -5.86 36.88 -1.59
N SER A 46 -5.73 36.38 -0.39
CA SER A 46 -5.87 37.15 0.86
C SER A 46 -4.76 38.21 1.03
N TYR A 47 -3.55 37.89 0.56
CA TYR A 47 -2.40 38.78 0.61
C TYR A 47 -2.42 39.88 -0.42
N LYS A 48 -3.00 39.64 -1.60
CA LYS A 48 -3.18 40.69 -2.64
C LYS A 48 -4.09 41.82 -2.18
N GLU A 49 -5.01 41.55 -1.27
CA GLU A 49 -5.90 42.56 -0.70
C GLU A 49 -5.22 43.41 0.39
N ASN A 50 -4.10 42.92 0.96
CA ASN A 50 -3.37 43.58 2.04
C ASN A 50 -2.00 44.13 1.65
N ILE A 51 -1.70 44.27 0.36
CA ILE A 51 -0.42 44.82 -0.14
C ILE A 51 -0.42 46.35 0.07
N GLY A 52 -0.22 46.76 1.31
CA GLY A 52 0.02 48.13 1.69
C GLY A 52 1.12 48.32 2.72
N HIS A 53 1.70 47.25 3.24
CA HIS A 53 2.72 47.28 4.28
C HIS A 53 4.00 46.55 3.88
N SER A 54 5.12 47.28 3.83
CA SER A 54 6.44 46.87 3.34
C SER A 54 7.20 45.86 4.21
N GLY A 55 6.60 45.27 5.25
CA GLY A 55 7.22 44.25 6.11
C GLY A 55 6.76 42.83 5.88
N ILE A 56 5.79 42.61 5.01
CA ILE A 56 5.04 41.35 4.88
C ILE A 56 5.68 40.40 3.83
N ASN A 57 6.51 40.93 2.92
CA ASN A 57 7.11 40.14 1.83
C ASN A 57 8.11 39.07 2.32
N ASN A 58 8.76 39.26 3.47
CA ASN A 58 9.70 38.28 4.03
C ASN A 58 8.99 37.10 4.70
N ASP A 59 7.80 37.31 5.28
CA ASP A 59 7.00 36.27 5.92
C ASP A 59 6.33 35.36 4.88
N VAL A 60 5.93 35.91 3.73
CA VAL A 60 5.30 35.14 2.63
C VAL A 60 6.29 34.19 1.99
N SER A 61 7.52 34.63 1.70
CA SER A 61 8.53 33.79 1.10
C SER A 61 8.99 32.68 2.04
N GLY A 62 9.10 32.95 3.34
CA GLY A 62 9.38 31.95 4.36
C GLY A 62 8.25 30.94 4.52
N TYR A 63 7.01 31.38 4.45
CA TYR A 63 5.83 30.51 4.49
C TYR A 63 5.75 29.59 3.28
N VAL A 64 5.94 30.12 2.08
CA VAL A 64 5.95 29.36 0.83
C VAL A 64 7.09 28.32 0.84
N ALA A 65 8.29 28.69 1.31
CA ALA A 65 9.41 27.77 1.43
C ALA A 65 9.10 26.61 2.37
N LYS A 66 8.40 26.86 3.48
CA LYS A 66 7.95 25.80 4.41
C LYS A 66 6.91 24.89 3.78
N LEU A 67 5.99 25.42 2.99
CA LEU A 67 5.00 24.62 2.27
C LEU A 67 5.66 23.69 1.27
N ILE A 68 6.62 24.18 0.48
CA ILE A 68 7.38 23.39 -0.49
C ILE A 68 8.15 22.27 0.24
N GLU A 69 8.80 22.58 1.36
CA GLU A 69 9.49 21.60 2.18
C GLU A 69 8.54 20.50 2.69
N GLN A 70 7.35 20.87 3.14
CA GLN A 70 6.33 19.91 3.58
C GLN A 70 5.84 19.04 2.43
N GLU A 71 5.58 19.64 1.26
CA GLU A 71 5.19 18.89 0.06
C GLU A 71 6.25 17.85 -0.31
N GLU A 72 7.52 18.24 -0.32
CA GLU A 72 8.63 17.32 -0.64
C GLU A 72 8.72 16.17 0.34
N LYS A 73 8.53 16.42 1.63
CA LYS A 73 8.50 15.38 2.67
C LYS A 73 7.34 14.39 2.46
N ILE A 74 6.15 14.90 2.18
CA ILE A 74 4.97 14.05 1.96
C ILE A 74 5.13 13.24 0.66
N GLU A 75 5.67 13.84 -0.40
CA GLU A 75 5.97 13.12 -1.65
C GLU A 75 6.98 11.99 -1.42
N ALA A 76 8.03 12.25 -0.64
CA ALA A 76 9.02 11.23 -0.29
C ALA A 76 8.39 10.07 0.48
N MET A 77 7.53 10.35 1.46
CA MET A 77 6.77 9.33 2.20
C MET A 77 5.87 8.52 1.28
N LYS A 78 5.17 9.19 0.38
CA LYS A 78 4.29 8.54 -0.61
C LYS A 78 5.08 7.57 -1.49
N GLN A 79 6.26 7.96 -1.95
CA GLN A 79 7.14 7.10 -2.74
C GLN A 79 7.58 5.86 -1.99
N GLU A 80 7.87 5.96 -0.68
CA GLU A 80 8.18 4.79 0.15
C GLU A 80 7.02 3.79 0.18
N TYR A 81 5.80 4.28 0.38
CA TYR A 81 4.61 3.41 0.38
C TYR A 81 4.34 2.79 -0.98
N GLN A 82 4.55 3.54 -2.07
CA GLN A 82 4.45 3.03 -3.44
C GLN A 82 5.50 1.93 -3.69
N SER A 83 6.72 2.12 -3.20
CA SER A 83 7.78 1.11 -3.29
C SER A 83 7.40 -0.17 -2.54
N LYS A 84 6.75 -0.06 -1.39
CA LYS A 84 6.26 -1.22 -0.64
C LYS A 84 5.18 -1.98 -1.42
N GLN A 85 4.23 -1.28 -2.02
CA GLN A 85 3.21 -1.91 -2.87
C GLN A 85 3.84 -2.62 -4.07
N PHE A 86 4.82 -1.99 -4.69
CA PHE A 86 5.55 -2.57 -5.83
C PHE A 86 6.32 -3.82 -5.42
N GLU A 87 6.98 -3.79 -4.26
CA GLU A 87 7.68 -4.95 -3.68
C GLU A 87 6.73 -6.14 -3.53
N ILE A 88 5.56 -5.93 -2.93
CA ILE A 88 4.59 -6.99 -2.69
C ILE A 88 4.00 -7.50 -4.01
N SER A 89 3.73 -6.60 -4.96
CA SER A 89 3.26 -6.98 -6.29
C SER A 89 4.27 -7.88 -7.00
N ASN A 90 5.54 -7.49 -7.02
CA ASN A 90 6.61 -8.30 -7.60
C ASN A 90 6.77 -9.64 -6.89
N PHE A 91 6.65 -9.64 -5.57
CA PHE A 91 6.70 -10.88 -4.79
C PHE A 91 5.61 -11.86 -5.22
N ILE A 92 4.36 -11.40 -5.32
CA ILE A 92 3.23 -12.24 -5.75
C ILE A 92 3.44 -12.75 -7.17
N LEU A 93 3.91 -11.89 -8.09
CA LEU A 93 4.16 -12.28 -9.47
C LEU A 93 5.32 -13.26 -9.60
N SER A 94 6.27 -13.25 -8.67
CA SER A 94 7.43 -14.16 -8.67
C SER A 94 7.15 -15.52 -8.03
N LEU A 95 6.01 -15.72 -7.37
CA LEU A 95 5.67 -16.98 -6.74
C LEU A 95 5.57 -18.10 -7.77
N SER A 96 6.08 -19.29 -7.41
CA SER A 96 5.99 -20.48 -8.26
C SER A 96 4.73 -21.27 -7.92
N PHE A 97 3.83 -21.36 -8.88
CA PHE A 97 2.65 -22.19 -8.79
C PHE A 97 2.69 -23.26 -9.91
N LYS A 98 2.14 -24.44 -9.62
CA LYS A 98 1.85 -25.41 -10.66
C LYS A 98 0.78 -24.84 -11.60
N PRO A 99 0.73 -25.26 -12.88
CA PRO A 99 -0.28 -24.74 -13.81
C PRO A 99 -1.72 -24.82 -13.28
N GLU A 100 -2.07 -25.93 -12.61
CA GLU A 100 -3.39 -26.14 -12.01
C GLU A 100 -3.68 -25.21 -10.81
N ASP A 101 -2.64 -24.64 -10.18
CA ASP A 101 -2.74 -23.78 -9.01
C ASP A 101 -2.57 -22.28 -9.34
N GLU A 102 -2.44 -21.91 -10.61
CA GLU A 102 -2.31 -20.51 -11.03
C GLU A 102 -3.49 -19.63 -10.58
N ILE A 103 -4.64 -20.22 -10.37
CA ILE A 103 -5.81 -19.52 -9.83
C ILE A 103 -5.54 -18.93 -8.43
N LEU A 104 -4.62 -19.54 -7.67
CA LEU A 104 -4.23 -19.06 -6.34
C LEU A 104 -3.48 -17.72 -6.44
N ARG A 105 -2.65 -17.52 -7.46
CA ARG A 105 -2.02 -16.22 -7.73
C ARG A 105 -3.07 -15.15 -7.99
N ARG A 106 -4.06 -15.46 -8.81
CA ARG A 106 -5.16 -14.56 -9.11
C ARG A 106 -5.95 -14.19 -7.84
N LEU A 107 -6.18 -15.17 -6.96
CA LEU A 107 -6.81 -14.93 -5.65
C LEU A 107 -5.99 -13.93 -4.80
N LEU A 108 -4.66 -14.12 -4.74
CA LEU A 108 -3.78 -13.22 -4.00
C LEU A 108 -3.81 -11.80 -4.56
N ILE A 109 -3.80 -11.66 -5.88
CA ILE A 109 -3.87 -10.35 -6.54
C ILE A 109 -5.19 -9.65 -6.20
N LEU A 110 -6.31 -10.36 -6.34
CA LEU A 110 -7.63 -9.80 -6.05
C LEU A 110 -7.76 -9.37 -4.59
N ARG A 111 -7.30 -10.22 -3.66
CA ARG A 111 -7.44 -9.97 -2.23
C ARG A 111 -6.49 -8.88 -1.72
N TYR A 112 -5.21 -8.95 -2.09
CA TYR A 112 -4.15 -8.16 -1.45
C TYR A 112 -3.66 -6.98 -2.27
N LEU A 113 -3.83 -6.99 -3.58
CA LEU A 113 -3.44 -5.87 -4.45
C LEU A 113 -4.65 -5.05 -4.92
N ASN A 114 -5.77 -5.70 -5.18
CA ASN A 114 -7.01 -5.04 -5.60
C ASN A 114 -7.97 -4.80 -4.42
N PHE A 115 -7.61 -5.28 -3.23
CA PHE A 115 -8.33 -5.07 -1.96
C PHE A 115 -9.78 -5.54 -2.00
N LYS A 116 -10.07 -6.59 -2.76
CA LYS A 116 -11.40 -7.17 -2.88
C LYS A 116 -11.77 -7.98 -1.65
N SER A 117 -13.04 -7.90 -1.24
CA SER A 117 -13.58 -8.77 -0.21
C SER A 117 -13.75 -10.19 -0.75
N PHE A 118 -13.87 -11.18 0.14
CA PHE A 118 -14.14 -12.55 -0.29
C PHE A 118 -15.51 -12.69 -0.96
N ASP A 119 -16.48 -11.84 -0.60
CA ASP A 119 -17.78 -11.78 -1.26
C ASP A 119 -17.67 -11.34 -2.72
N GLU A 120 -16.79 -10.39 -3.03
CA GLU A 120 -16.51 -9.99 -4.40
C GLU A 120 -15.73 -11.06 -5.15
N ILE A 121 -14.76 -11.69 -4.50
CA ILE A 121 -13.85 -12.67 -5.11
C ILE A 121 -14.60 -13.93 -5.54
N TYR A 122 -15.54 -14.46 -4.72
CA TYR A 122 -16.19 -15.70 -5.09
C TYR A 122 -17.00 -15.57 -6.38
N SER A 123 -17.63 -14.42 -6.61
CA SER A 123 -18.36 -14.18 -7.85
C SER A 123 -17.42 -13.99 -9.05
N MET A 124 -16.19 -13.49 -8.84
CA MET A 124 -15.20 -13.28 -9.89
C MET A 124 -14.50 -14.58 -10.32
N LEU A 125 -14.27 -15.50 -9.39
CA LEU A 125 -13.52 -16.73 -9.63
C LEU A 125 -14.37 -17.94 -9.95
N ASN A 126 -15.69 -17.86 -9.78
CA ASN A 126 -16.64 -18.97 -9.99
C ASN A 126 -16.40 -20.20 -9.09
N TYR A 127 -15.96 -19.96 -7.86
CA TYR A 127 -15.86 -20.97 -6.80
C TYR A 127 -16.79 -20.59 -5.66
N SER A 128 -17.19 -21.55 -4.83
CA SER A 128 -18.00 -21.23 -3.66
C SER A 128 -17.20 -20.40 -2.66
N TYR A 129 -17.90 -19.55 -1.92
CA TYR A 129 -17.31 -18.74 -0.86
C TYR A 129 -16.53 -19.60 0.15
N ASN A 130 -17.15 -20.68 0.64
CA ASN A 130 -16.52 -21.56 1.61
C ASN A 130 -15.24 -22.21 1.06
N TYR A 131 -15.25 -22.63 -0.20
CA TYR A 131 -14.07 -23.24 -0.83
C TYR A 131 -12.92 -22.22 -0.93
N ILE A 132 -13.22 -21.00 -1.31
CA ILE A 132 -12.21 -19.92 -1.39
C ILE A 132 -11.61 -19.65 -0.01
N VAL A 133 -12.44 -19.42 1.01
CA VAL A 133 -11.99 -19.03 2.34
C VAL A 133 -11.29 -20.16 3.09
N GLN A 134 -11.82 -21.38 2.99
CA GLN A 134 -11.35 -22.51 3.77
C GLN A 134 -10.27 -23.35 3.09
N THR A 135 -10.19 -23.32 1.76
CA THR A 135 -9.27 -24.17 1.01
C THR A 135 -8.29 -23.37 0.15
N MET A 136 -8.80 -22.55 -0.75
CA MET A 136 -7.93 -21.82 -1.70
C MET A 136 -7.03 -20.80 -1.02
N HIS A 137 -7.60 -19.95 -0.19
CA HIS A 137 -6.84 -18.89 0.49
C HIS A 137 -5.75 -19.45 1.42
N PRO A 138 -6.03 -20.43 2.30
CA PRO A 138 -4.96 -21.06 3.10
C PRO A 138 -3.86 -21.70 2.25
N ARG A 139 -4.20 -22.36 1.15
CA ARG A 139 -3.19 -22.95 0.23
C ARG A 139 -2.32 -21.88 -0.39
N ALA A 140 -2.92 -20.76 -0.83
CA ALA A 140 -2.18 -19.63 -1.38
C ALA A 140 -1.21 -19.05 -0.32
N LEU A 141 -1.65 -18.89 0.91
CA LEU A 141 -0.82 -18.38 2.01
C LEU A 141 0.33 -19.33 2.35
N GLU A 142 0.14 -20.65 2.24
CA GLU A 142 1.24 -21.61 2.42
C GLU A 142 2.34 -21.43 1.39
N VAL A 143 2.00 -21.17 0.14
CA VAL A 143 2.98 -20.89 -0.93
C VAL A 143 3.74 -19.60 -0.60
N VAL A 144 3.05 -18.55 -0.15
CA VAL A 144 3.65 -17.29 0.29
C VAL A 144 4.62 -17.54 1.45
N GLU A 145 4.21 -18.29 2.45
CA GLU A 145 5.03 -18.58 3.63
C GLU A 145 6.33 -19.30 3.24
N ARG A 146 6.26 -20.28 2.36
CA ARG A 146 7.45 -21.00 1.86
C ARG A 146 8.40 -20.06 1.14
N ALA A 147 7.86 -19.18 0.31
CA ALA A 147 8.65 -18.18 -0.43
C ALA A 147 9.33 -17.18 0.52
N LEU A 148 8.63 -16.70 1.55
CA LEU A 148 9.19 -15.81 2.56
C LEU A 148 10.30 -16.49 3.37
N SER A 149 10.13 -17.75 3.73
CA SER A 149 11.14 -18.54 4.45
C SER A 149 12.44 -18.71 3.63
N LYS A 150 12.32 -18.96 2.32
CA LYS A 150 13.48 -19.04 1.42
C LYS A 150 14.20 -17.69 1.31
N LYS A 151 13.47 -16.59 1.26
CA LYS A 151 14.03 -15.25 1.16
C LYS A 151 14.83 -14.86 2.41
N SER A 152 14.37 -15.23 3.60
CA SER A 152 15.08 -14.95 4.84
C SER A 152 16.36 -15.77 5.02
N VAL A 153 16.45 -17.00 4.48
CA VAL A 153 17.65 -17.82 4.48
C VAL A 153 18.74 -17.22 3.58
N VAL A 154 18.37 -16.66 2.43
CA VAL A 154 19.31 -16.02 1.50
C VAL A 154 19.90 -14.73 2.10
N ASN A 155 19.12 -13.97 2.87
CA ASN A 155 19.58 -12.72 3.47
C ASN A 155 20.45 -12.94 4.73
N ASN A 156 20.45 -14.12 5.33
CA ASN A 156 21.28 -14.47 6.49
C ASN A 156 22.57 -15.23 6.13
N GLY A 157 22.81 -15.45 4.87
CA GLY A 157 24.04 -16.03 4.33
C GLY A 157 24.84 -14.95 3.61
#